data_ed859783de7199090cc17fdd0bcfc978
#
_entry.id   ed859783de7199090cc17fdd0bcfc978
#
_cell.length_a   1.000
_cell.length_b   1.000
_cell.length_c   1.000
_cell.angle_alpha   90.00
_cell.angle_beta   90.00
_cell.angle_gamma   90.00
#
_symmetry.space_group_name_H-M   'P 1'
#
loop_
_entity.id
_entity.type
_entity.pdbx_description
1 polymer ?
#
loop_
_entity_poly.entity_id
_entity_poly.type
_entity_poly.pdbx_seq_one_letter_code
_entity_poly.pdbx_strand_id
1 'polypeptide(L)'
;IGTKYLWTAAGWFDFLNLRVNGYDFHMGLMDGNISYEDKRLDKVFDIWGDLARKGYFIENHASLSWQEGQAPMLNGDAAMYLMGNFVVGNLQEGGLTGKIGYFQFPVIDGNVRTWEEAPTDSVHIPSKAKNKADARKFLAFLARPDIQSMVAEVEGMLPTNNQSPAPSDEFLKIGFKVLSESAGLAQFYDRDTNPEMAKEGMKGFQEFMVKPDREKQIRKRIEKVRKRIFKK
;
A
#
# COMPACT_ATOMS: atom_id res chain seq x y z
N ILE A 1 -12.68 -2.84 2.75
CA ILE A 1 -11.88 -1.78 2.12
C ILE A 1 -12.73 -0.98 1.14
N GLY A 2 -12.55 0.36 1.08
CA GLY A 2 -13.07 1.20 0.01
C GLY A 2 -12.04 1.39 -1.09
N THR A 3 -12.44 1.31 -2.36
CA THR A 3 -11.52 1.38 -3.52
C THR A 3 -11.86 2.48 -4.52
N LYS A 4 -12.65 3.47 -4.12
CA LYS A 4 -12.92 4.68 -4.93
C LYS A 4 -11.61 5.37 -5.33
N TYR A 5 -10.67 5.46 -4.42
CA TYR A 5 -9.29 5.83 -4.70
C TYR A 5 -8.51 4.57 -5.06
N LEU A 6 -8.08 4.48 -6.30
CA LEU A 6 -7.59 3.27 -6.94
C LEU A 6 -6.38 2.60 -6.25
N TRP A 7 -5.58 3.39 -5.53
CA TRP A 7 -4.38 2.90 -4.83
C TRP A 7 -4.68 1.82 -3.79
N THR A 8 -5.87 1.85 -3.18
CA THR A 8 -6.25 0.85 -2.18
C THR A 8 -6.49 -0.54 -2.80
N ALA A 9 -6.96 -0.59 -4.05
CA ALA A 9 -7.04 -1.85 -4.80
C ALA A 9 -5.63 -2.34 -5.19
N ALA A 10 -4.72 -1.40 -5.50
CA ALA A 10 -3.34 -1.75 -5.79
C ALA A 10 -2.63 -2.35 -4.57
N GLY A 11 -2.86 -1.84 -3.36
CA GLY A 11 -2.29 -2.43 -2.14
C GLY A 11 -2.64 -3.92 -1.96
N TRP A 12 -3.83 -4.36 -2.36
CA TRP A 12 -4.17 -5.79 -2.40
C TRP A 12 -3.30 -6.56 -3.40
N PHE A 13 -3.12 -6.02 -4.61
CA PHE A 13 -2.25 -6.62 -5.61
C PHE A 13 -0.80 -6.69 -5.13
N ASP A 14 -0.30 -5.60 -4.58
CA ASP A 14 1.09 -5.48 -4.15
C ASP A 14 1.42 -6.49 -3.04
N PHE A 15 0.61 -6.53 -1.97
CA PHE A 15 0.81 -7.51 -0.90
C PHE A 15 0.70 -8.96 -1.39
N LEU A 16 -0.30 -9.29 -2.18
CA LEU A 16 -0.45 -10.64 -2.72
C LEU A 16 0.75 -11.01 -3.59
N ASN A 17 1.20 -10.10 -4.46
CA ASN A 17 2.34 -10.34 -5.34
C ASN A 17 3.65 -10.47 -4.55
N LEU A 18 3.89 -9.62 -3.56
CA LEU A 18 5.05 -9.70 -2.67
C LEU A 18 5.08 -11.02 -1.88
N ARG A 19 3.93 -11.54 -1.45
CA ARG A 19 3.82 -12.81 -0.70
C ARG A 19 3.91 -14.07 -1.56
N VAL A 20 3.58 -13.97 -2.85
CA VAL A 20 3.58 -15.10 -3.80
C VAL A 20 4.86 -15.16 -4.59
N ASN A 21 5.34 -14.02 -5.09
CA ASN A 21 6.43 -13.95 -6.07
C ASN A 21 7.69 -13.25 -5.54
N GLY A 22 7.59 -12.52 -4.42
CA GLY A 22 8.69 -11.80 -3.82
C GLY A 22 9.04 -10.48 -4.51
N TYR A 23 10.03 -9.79 -3.94
CA TYR A 23 10.38 -8.42 -4.28
C TYR A 23 10.92 -8.26 -5.71
N ASP A 24 11.87 -9.12 -6.12
CA ASP A 24 12.51 -8.99 -7.43
C ASP A 24 11.50 -9.13 -8.58
N PHE A 25 10.54 -10.03 -8.42
CA PHE A 25 9.45 -10.18 -9.38
C PHE A 25 8.54 -8.94 -9.36
N HIS A 26 8.20 -8.45 -8.18
CA HIS A 26 7.38 -7.25 -8.01
C HIS A 26 8.05 -6.06 -8.71
N MET A 27 9.31 -5.77 -8.41
CA MET A 27 10.06 -4.68 -9.05
C MET A 27 10.22 -4.89 -10.55
N GLY A 28 10.37 -6.13 -11.01
CA GLY A 28 10.39 -6.44 -12.44
C GLY A 28 9.11 -6.04 -13.19
N LEU A 29 7.95 -6.11 -12.53
CA LEU A 29 6.69 -5.57 -13.05
C LEU A 29 6.70 -4.05 -13.05
N MET A 30 7.16 -3.42 -11.95
CA MET A 30 7.21 -1.95 -11.78
C MET A 30 8.10 -1.30 -12.84
N ASP A 31 9.26 -1.91 -13.12
CA ASP A 31 10.22 -1.48 -14.15
C ASP A 31 9.80 -1.86 -15.58
N GLY A 32 8.67 -2.51 -15.74
CA GLY A 32 8.19 -2.99 -17.04
C GLY A 32 9.06 -4.10 -17.65
N ASN A 33 9.88 -4.79 -16.88
CA ASN A 33 10.72 -5.90 -17.32
C ASN A 33 9.95 -7.23 -17.41
N ILE A 34 8.91 -7.37 -16.60
CA ILE A 34 8.03 -8.55 -16.54
C ILE A 34 6.67 -8.22 -17.14
N SER A 35 6.09 -9.18 -17.85
CA SER A 35 4.76 -9.06 -18.46
C SER A 35 3.66 -9.24 -17.42
N TYR A 36 2.57 -8.48 -17.54
CA TYR A 36 1.33 -8.72 -16.76
C TYR A 36 0.58 -9.98 -17.21
N GLU A 37 1.02 -10.63 -18.30
CA GLU A 37 0.54 -11.95 -18.73
C GLU A 37 1.46 -13.10 -18.25
N ASP A 38 2.47 -12.82 -17.41
CA ASP A 38 3.36 -13.83 -16.82
C ASP A 38 2.57 -14.80 -15.94
N LYS A 39 2.77 -16.12 -16.13
CA LYS A 39 2.04 -17.17 -15.42
C LYS A 39 2.21 -17.15 -13.90
N ARG A 40 3.27 -16.55 -13.39
CA ARG A 40 3.48 -16.40 -11.95
C ARG A 40 2.42 -15.51 -11.30
N LEU A 41 1.77 -14.64 -12.07
CA LEU A 41 0.65 -13.84 -11.59
C LEU A 41 -0.67 -14.65 -11.49
N ASP A 42 -0.78 -15.82 -12.12
CA ASP A 42 -2.00 -16.61 -12.06
C ASP A 42 -2.37 -16.92 -10.60
N LYS A 43 -1.40 -17.38 -9.79
CA LYS A 43 -1.62 -17.64 -8.34
C LYS A 43 -2.06 -16.39 -7.57
N VAL A 44 -1.55 -15.21 -7.90
CA VAL A 44 -1.94 -13.92 -7.29
C VAL A 44 -3.42 -13.63 -7.56
N PHE A 45 -3.81 -13.70 -8.83
CA PHE A 45 -5.18 -13.43 -9.26
C PHE A 45 -6.17 -14.53 -8.85
N ASP A 46 -5.72 -15.78 -8.76
CA ASP A 46 -6.54 -16.90 -8.26
C ASP A 46 -6.93 -16.68 -6.79
N ILE A 47 -5.95 -16.38 -5.92
CA ILE A 47 -6.19 -16.10 -4.49
C ILE A 47 -7.11 -14.90 -4.35
N TRP A 48 -6.80 -13.81 -5.03
CA TRP A 48 -7.57 -12.57 -4.94
C TRP A 48 -8.98 -12.74 -5.49
N GLY A 49 -9.11 -13.39 -6.65
CA GLY A 49 -10.40 -13.68 -7.27
C GLY A 49 -11.27 -14.62 -6.42
N ASP A 50 -10.67 -15.56 -5.70
CA ASP A 50 -11.38 -16.43 -4.77
C ASP A 50 -12.00 -15.63 -3.61
N LEU A 51 -11.24 -14.68 -3.03
CA LEU A 51 -11.76 -13.77 -2.00
C LEU A 51 -12.93 -12.93 -2.52
N ALA A 52 -12.81 -12.40 -3.75
CA ALA A 52 -13.87 -11.59 -4.36
C ALA A 52 -15.14 -12.42 -4.66
N ARG A 53 -14.99 -13.61 -5.24
CA ARG A 53 -16.12 -14.51 -5.56
C ARG A 53 -16.83 -15.04 -4.31
N LYS A 54 -16.13 -15.21 -3.22
CA LYS A 54 -16.70 -15.60 -1.92
C LYS A 54 -17.42 -14.46 -1.19
N GLY A 55 -17.40 -13.24 -1.73
CA GLY A 55 -18.06 -12.09 -1.12
C GLY A 55 -17.39 -11.61 0.16
N TYR A 56 -16.07 -11.77 0.29
CA TYR A 56 -15.32 -11.33 1.47
C TYR A 56 -15.03 -9.82 1.48
N PHE A 57 -15.25 -9.14 0.37
CA PHE A 57 -15.19 -7.68 0.31
C PHE A 57 -16.57 -7.07 0.53
N ILE A 58 -16.62 -5.91 1.18
CA ILE A 58 -17.86 -5.16 1.35
C ILE A 58 -18.50 -4.84 -0.01
N GLU A 59 -19.82 -4.84 -0.07
CA GLU A 59 -20.54 -4.41 -1.27
C GLU A 59 -20.23 -2.93 -1.58
N ASN A 60 -20.28 -2.58 -2.86
CA ASN A 60 -20.08 -1.21 -3.34
C ASN A 60 -18.71 -0.58 -2.96
N HIS A 61 -17.71 -1.40 -2.60
CA HIS A 61 -16.38 -0.91 -2.23
C HIS A 61 -15.79 0.07 -3.25
N ALA A 62 -16.11 -0.08 -4.55
CA ALA A 62 -15.59 0.77 -5.62
C ALA A 62 -16.14 2.23 -5.59
N SER A 63 -17.23 2.47 -4.88
CA SER A 63 -17.82 3.81 -4.68
C SER A 63 -17.41 4.47 -3.37
N LEU A 64 -16.83 3.72 -2.45
CA LEU A 64 -16.43 4.19 -1.13
C LEU A 64 -14.94 4.60 -1.12
N SER A 65 -14.64 5.75 -0.54
CA SER A 65 -13.27 6.10 -0.17
C SER A 65 -12.74 5.13 0.89
N TRP A 66 -11.43 5.15 1.14
CA TRP A 66 -10.88 4.33 2.23
C TRP A 66 -11.40 4.78 3.60
N GLN A 67 -11.71 6.06 3.79
CA GLN A 67 -12.34 6.56 5.02
C GLN A 67 -13.76 6.03 5.16
N GLU A 68 -14.59 6.15 4.13
CA GLU A 68 -15.97 5.64 4.13
C GLU A 68 -15.99 4.10 4.29
N GLY A 69 -15.01 3.40 3.73
CA GLY A 69 -14.83 1.95 3.87
C GLY A 69 -14.49 1.46 5.28
N GLN A 70 -14.23 2.36 6.24
CA GLN A 70 -14.04 2.02 7.65
C GLN A 70 -15.36 1.80 8.40
N ALA A 71 -16.44 2.40 7.95
CA ALA A 71 -17.73 2.33 8.65
C ALA A 71 -18.18 0.89 8.98
N PRO A 72 -18.09 -0.11 8.08
CA PRO A 72 -18.40 -1.50 8.42
C PRO A 72 -17.57 -2.06 9.59
N MET A 73 -16.29 -1.67 9.71
CA MET A 73 -15.44 -2.09 10.82
C MET A 73 -15.85 -1.38 12.12
N LEU A 74 -16.13 -0.08 12.06
CA LEU A 74 -16.59 0.71 13.20
C LEU A 74 -17.93 0.18 13.76
N ASN A 75 -18.80 -0.31 12.88
CA ASN A 75 -20.12 -0.86 13.25
C ASN A 75 -20.07 -2.34 13.65
N GLY A 76 -18.93 -3.03 13.48
CA GLY A 76 -18.81 -4.47 13.73
C GLY A 76 -19.28 -5.37 12.59
N ASP A 77 -19.59 -4.81 11.42
CA ASP A 77 -20.04 -5.56 10.24
C ASP A 77 -18.86 -6.17 9.45
N ALA A 78 -17.65 -5.71 9.70
CA ALA A 78 -16.42 -6.24 9.08
C ALA A 78 -15.36 -6.53 10.16
N ALA A 79 -14.72 -7.69 10.06
CA ALA A 79 -13.74 -8.15 11.03
C ALA A 79 -12.31 -7.68 10.73
N MET A 80 -11.99 -7.36 9.47
CA MET A 80 -10.64 -7.02 9.04
C MET A 80 -10.64 -5.92 8.00
N TYR A 81 -9.55 -5.14 7.98
CA TYR A 81 -9.37 -4.05 7.04
C TYR A 81 -7.89 -3.96 6.62
N LEU A 82 -7.60 -4.19 5.33
CA LEU A 82 -6.24 -3.96 4.80
C LEU A 82 -6.02 -2.46 4.63
N MET A 83 -5.17 -1.89 5.47
CA MET A 83 -4.85 -0.46 5.46
C MET A 83 -3.52 -0.20 6.14
N GLY A 84 -2.91 0.94 5.84
CA GLY A 84 -1.71 1.40 6.52
C GLY A 84 -1.98 1.83 7.96
N ASN A 85 -0.94 1.83 8.78
CA ASN A 85 -1.00 2.19 10.20
C ASN A 85 -1.49 3.64 10.45
N PHE A 86 -1.42 4.52 9.47
CA PHE A 86 -1.97 5.89 9.54
C PHE A 86 -3.50 5.93 9.80
N VAL A 87 -4.19 4.80 9.69
CA VAL A 87 -5.61 4.69 10.04
C VAL A 87 -5.86 4.86 11.55
N VAL A 88 -4.81 4.80 12.38
CA VAL A 88 -4.91 4.83 13.85
C VAL A 88 -5.68 6.06 14.36
N GLY A 89 -5.45 7.24 13.80
CA GLY A 89 -6.18 8.46 14.18
C GLY A 89 -7.69 8.33 14.01
N ASN A 90 -8.12 7.82 12.85
CA ASN A 90 -9.55 7.59 12.58
C ASN A 90 -10.16 6.53 13.51
N LEU A 91 -9.40 5.48 13.85
CA LEU A 91 -9.85 4.44 14.77
C LEU A 91 -10.02 4.99 16.20
N GLN A 92 -9.13 5.86 16.64
CA GLN A 92 -9.21 6.54 17.93
C GLN A 92 -10.44 7.45 17.99
N GLU A 93 -10.64 8.29 16.98
CA GLU A 93 -11.84 9.16 16.85
C GLU A 93 -13.14 8.36 16.80
N GLY A 94 -13.13 7.19 16.16
CA GLY A 94 -14.25 6.25 16.11
C GLY A 94 -14.49 5.45 17.41
N GLY A 95 -13.71 5.68 18.47
CA GLY A 95 -13.86 5.01 19.76
C GLY A 95 -13.42 3.55 19.77
N LEU A 96 -12.54 3.14 18.85
CA LEU A 96 -12.03 1.78 18.74
C LEU A 96 -10.64 1.59 19.35
N THR A 97 -10.13 2.59 20.07
CA THR A 97 -8.86 2.47 20.81
C THR A 97 -8.89 1.23 21.72
N GLY A 98 -7.90 0.35 21.59
CA GLY A 98 -7.80 -0.89 22.36
C GLY A 98 -8.79 -2.00 21.97
N LYS A 99 -9.68 -1.76 20.99
CA LYS A 99 -10.64 -2.77 20.49
C LYS A 99 -10.22 -3.42 19.18
N ILE A 100 -9.29 -2.79 18.46
CA ILE A 100 -8.75 -3.26 17.17
C ILE A 100 -7.28 -3.55 17.33
N GLY A 101 -6.85 -4.71 16.85
CA GLY A 101 -5.45 -5.09 16.75
C GLY A 101 -4.88 -4.85 15.36
N TYR A 102 -3.56 -4.87 15.26
CA TYR A 102 -2.81 -4.84 14.01
C TYR A 102 -2.11 -6.17 13.81
N PHE A 103 -2.09 -6.69 12.59
CA PHE A 103 -1.29 -7.86 12.23
C PHE A 103 -0.73 -7.71 10.83
N GLN A 104 0.43 -8.29 10.61
CA GLN A 104 1.11 -8.32 9.33
C GLN A 104 0.27 -9.05 8.28
N PHE A 105 0.33 -8.60 7.02
CA PHE A 105 -0.30 -9.34 5.92
C PHE A 105 0.23 -10.78 5.89
N PRO A 106 -0.65 -11.80 5.86
CA PRO A 106 -0.27 -13.20 6.06
C PRO A 106 0.79 -13.71 5.06
N VAL A 107 1.65 -14.59 5.54
CA VAL A 107 2.56 -15.36 4.67
C VAL A 107 1.73 -16.33 3.83
N ILE A 108 1.96 -16.34 2.52
CA ILE A 108 1.29 -17.24 1.56
C ILE A 108 2.24 -18.37 1.16
N ASP A 109 3.51 -18.05 0.92
CA ASP A 109 4.55 -19.03 0.61
C ASP A 109 5.73 -18.84 1.59
N GLY A 110 5.98 -19.85 2.42
CA GLY A 110 7.04 -19.79 3.42
C GLY A 110 8.46 -19.76 2.86
N ASN A 111 8.63 -20.01 1.56
CA ASN A 111 9.92 -19.88 0.87
C ASN A 111 10.18 -18.46 0.34
N VAL A 112 9.17 -17.60 0.34
CA VAL A 112 9.26 -16.22 -0.09
C VAL A 112 9.52 -15.33 1.13
N ARG A 113 10.63 -14.56 1.08
CA ARG A 113 10.92 -13.60 2.16
C ARG A 113 9.83 -12.55 2.26
N THR A 114 9.49 -12.18 3.47
CA THR A 114 8.43 -11.21 3.74
C THR A 114 8.93 -9.78 3.51
N TRP A 115 8.37 -9.10 2.53
CA TRP A 115 8.58 -7.68 2.24
C TRP A 115 7.30 -6.91 2.60
N GLU A 116 7.47 -5.71 3.13
CA GLU A 116 6.33 -4.86 3.50
C GLU A 116 6.23 -3.65 2.59
N GLU A 117 5.00 -3.16 2.42
CA GLU A 117 4.77 -1.86 1.82
C GLU A 117 4.88 -0.78 2.88
N ALA A 118 5.85 0.09 2.70
CA ALA A 118 6.08 1.23 3.57
C ALA A 118 6.38 2.47 2.70
N PRO A 119 5.36 3.04 2.08
CA PRO A 119 5.54 4.21 1.23
C PRO A 119 6.06 5.37 2.08
N THR A 120 7.15 5.97 1.62
CA THR A 120 7.77 7.10 2.28
C THR A 120 7.31 8.39 1.64
N ASP A 121 6.70 9.28 2.42
CA ASP A 121 6.40 10.62 1.97
C ASP A 121 7.67 11.47 1.90
N SER A 122 7.76 12.34 0.93
CA SER A 122 8.96 13.12 0.66
C SER A 122 8.66 14.61 0.55
N VAL A 123 9.58 15.42 1.05
CA VAL A 123 9.52 16.88 0.99
C VAL A 123 10.60 17.39 0.04
N HIS A 124 10.21 18.20 -0.94
CA HIS A 124 11.07 18.66 -2.02
C HIS A 124 11.22 20.17 -2.06
N ILE A 125 12.40 20.65 -2.46
CA ILE A 125 12.64 22.05 -2.81
C ILE A 125 12.54 22.20 -4.32
N PRO A 126 11.54 22.93 -4.84
CA PRO A 126 11.43 23.15 -6.29
C PRO A 126 12.70 23.78 -6.86
N SER A 127 13.10 23.38 -8.07
CA SER A 127 14.31 23.91 -8.73
C SER A 127 14.28 25.43 -8.90
N LYS A 128 13.09 26.02 -9.06
CA LYS A 128 12.85 27.47 -9.21
C LYS A 128 12.53 28.18 -7.91
N ALA A 129 12.63 27.53 -6.74
CA ALA A 129 12.40 28.19 -5.44
C ALA A 129 13.39 29.35 -5.24
N LYS A 130 12.87 30.49 -4.78
CA LYS A 130 13.67 31.74 -4.59
C LYS A 130 14.53 31.65 -3.33
N ASN A 131 14.04 31.06 -2.26
CA ASN A 131 14.73 30.94 -0.96
C ASN A 131 15.14 29.51 -0.65
N LYS A 132 16.11 28.99 -1.41
CA LYS A 132 16.60 27.59 -1.22
C LYS A 132 17.44 27.43 0.05
N ALA A 133 18.07 28.50 0.51
CA ALA A 133 18.92 28.44 1.70
C ALA A 133 18.10 28.11 2.97
N ASP A 134 17.01 28.82 3.20
CA ASP A 134 16.16 28.57 4.35
C ASP A 134 15.32 27.30 4.17
N ALA A 135 14.91 26.99 2.94
CA ALA A 135 14.26 25.71 2.64
C ALA A 135 15.15 24.51 3.02
N ARG A 136 16.47 24.56 2.75
CA ARG A 136 17.41 23.52 3.21
C ARG A 136 17.52 23.44 4.74
N LYS A 137 17.53 24.58 5.44
CA LYS A 137 17.51 24.60 6.91
C LYS A 137 16.23 23.95 7.45
N PHE A 138 15.09 24.23 6.83
CA PHE A 138 13.82 23.62 7.20
C PHE A 138 13.82 22.11 6.96
N LEU A 139 14.34 21.61 5.82
CA LEU A 139 14.49 20.18 5.59
C LEU A 139 15.42 19.52 6.62
N ALA A 140 16.54 20.18 6.97
CA ALA A 140 17.44 19.68 8.01
C ALA A 140 16.76 19.63 9.39
N PHE A 141 15.89 20.60 9.70
CA PHE A 141 15.08 20.59 10.92
C PHE A 141 14.08 19.43 10.89
N LEU A 142 13.35 19.21 9.79
CA LEU A 142 12.39 18.10 9.64
C LEU A 142 13.06 16.72 9.71
N ALA A 143 14.33 16.61 9.35
CA ALA A 143 15.08 15.35 9.40
C ALA A 143 15.59 14.99 10.82
N ARG A 144 15.45 15.87 11.81
CA ARG A 144 15.88 15.60 13.18
C ARG A 144 15.06 14.48 13.82
N PRO A 145 15.68 13.58 14.63
CA PRO A 145 14.98 12.47 15.26
C PRO A 145 13.79 12.89 16.14
N ASP A 146 13.98 13.97 16.93
CA ASP A 146 12.95 14.52 17.81
C ASP A 146 11.75 15.09 17.04
N ILE A 147 12.02 15.79 15.94
CA ILE A 147 10.98 16.36 15.08
C ILE A 147 10.25 15.26 14.29
N GLN A 148 10.98 14.28 13.77
CA GLN A 148 10.39 13.12 13.11
C GLN A 148 9.46 12.35 14.05
N SER A 149 9.85 12.14 15.29
CA SER A 149 9.02 11.47 16.28
C SER A 149 7.74 12.26 16.58
N MET A 150 7.87 13.59 16.80
CA MET A 150 6.71 14.45 17.06
C MET A 150 5.71 14.46 15.88
N VAL A 151 6.20 14.59 14.64
CA VAL A 151 5.34 14.58 13.44
C VAL A 151 4.68 13.21 13.28
N ALA A 152 5.45 12.14 13.47
CA ALA A 152 4.95 10.77 13.37
C ALA A 152 3.80 10.49 14.37
N GLU A 153 3.91 10.95 15.61
CA GLU A 153 2.87 10.80 16.62
C GLU A 153 1.60 11.59 16.26
N VAL A 154 1.74 12.83 15.79
CA VAL A 154 0.59 13.68 15.42
C VAL A 154 -0.15 13.12 14.20
N GLU A 155 0.58 12.62 13.20
CA GLU A 155 0.02 12.11 11.94
C GLU A 155 -0.36 10.60 11.99
N GLY A 156 -0.09 9.92 13.09
CA GLY A 156 -0.30 8.47 13.20
C GLY A 156 0.62 7.65 12.28
N MET A 157 1.81 8.16 11.99
CA MET A 157 2.79 7.56 11.07
C MET A 157 3.98 6.97 11.81
N LEU A 158 4.92 6.40 11.07
CA LEU A 158 6.21 5.96 11.59
C LEU A 158 7.33 6.92 11.16
N PRO A 159 8.28 7.24 12.05
CA PRO A 159 9.41 8.09 11.69
C PRO A 159 10.33 7.37 10.69
N THR A 160 10.87 8.09 9.71
CA THR A 160 11.85 7.55 8.75
C THR A 160 13.28 7.62 9.26
N ASN A 161 13.55 8.44 10.29
CA ASN A 161 14.86 8.53 10.90
C ASN A 161 15.05 7.38 11.91
N ASN A 162 16.03 6.52 11.66
CA ASN A 162 16.33 5.35 12.51
C ASN A 162 16.87 5.70 13.92
N GLN A 163 17.17 6.97 14.18
CA GLN A 163 17.53 7.46 15.50
C GLN A 163 16.31 7.99 16.29
N SER A 164 15.15 8.06 15.67
CA SER A 164 13.92 8.45 16.34
C SER A 164 13.50 7.38 17.35
N PRO A 165 13.00 7.76 18.52
CA PRO A 165 12.43 6.81 19.46
C PRO A 165 11.23 6.08 18.82
N ALA A 166 11.00 4.84 19.26
CA ALA A 166 9.82 4.09 18.86
C ALA A 166 8.54 4.82 19.26
N PRO A 167 7.45 4.72 18.47
CA PRO A 167 6.17 5.35 18.81
C PRO A 167 5.66 4.94 20.19
N SER A 168 4.91 5.82 20.85
CA SER A 168 4.28 5.53 22.16
C SER A 168 3.00 4.71 22.00
N ASP A 169 2.25 4.89 20.91
CA ASP A 169 1.00 4.18 20.61
C ASP A 169 1.25 2.68 20.32
N GLU A 170 0.47 1.80 20.97
CA GLU A 170 0.64 0.35 20.86
C GLU A 170 0.38 -0.19 19.44
N PHE A 171 -0.55 0.40 18.70
CA PHE A 171 -0.83 0.03 17.31
C PHE A 171 0.36 0.39 16.39
N LEU A 172 0.92 1.59 16.58
CA LEU A 172 2.11 2.03 15.84
C LEU A 172 3.36 1.21 16.21
N LYS A 173 3.50 0.78 17.48
CA LYS A 173 4.60 -0.11 17.89
C LYS A 173 4.59 -1.42 17.13
N ILE A 174 3.42 -2.02 16.94
CA ILE A 174 3.30 -3.27 16.17
C ILE A 174 3.72 -3.03 14.72
N GLY A 175 3.24 -1.95 14.09
CA GLY A 175 3.66 -1.57 12.73
C GLY A 175 5.17 -1.37 12.62
N PHE A 176 5.77 -0.65 13.57
CA PHE A 176 7.22 -0.43 13.63
C PHE A 176 8.00 -1.77 13.73
N LYS A 177 7.53 -2.68 14.57
CA LYS A 177 8.11 -4.02 14.70
C LYS A 177 8.01 -4.80 13.38
N VAL A 178 6.84 -4.83 12.75
CA VAL A 178 6.61 -5.50 11.46
C VAL A 178 7.59 -5.00 10.40
N LEU A 179 7.78 -3.67 10.28
CA LEU A 179 8.73 -3.10 9.33
C LEU A 179 10.18 -3.45 9.66
N SER A 180 10.57 -3.41 10.95
CA SER A 180 11.94 -3.70 11.37
C SER A 180 12.33 -5.18 11.21
N GLU A 181 11.37 -6.10 11.25
CA GLU A 181 11.57 -7.55 11.08
C GLU A 181 11.41 -8.01 9.62
N SER A 182 10.94 -7.13 8.73
CA SER A 182 10.76 -7.45 7.31
C SER A 182 12.10 -7.64 6.59
N ALA A 183 12.07 -8.35 5.45
CA ALA A 183 13.24 -8.51 4.59
C ALA A 183 13.69 -7.20 3.93
N GLY A 184 12.76 -6.24 3.83
CA GLY A 184 12.92 -4.93 3.26
C GLY A 184 11.57 -4.30 2.95
N LEU A 185 11.60 -3.12 2.35
CA LEU A 185 10.42 -2.29 2.10
C LEU A 185 10.23 -2.07 0.60
N ALA A 186 8.98 -2.11 0.16
CA ALA A 186 8.53 -1.68 -1.17
C ALA A 186 7.71 -0.40 -1.04
N GLN A 187 7.63 0.38 -2.10
CA GLN A 187 6.68 1.48 -2.22
C GLN A 187 5.34 0.95 -2.76
N PHE A 188 4.28 1.74 -2.69
CA PHE A 188 3.04 1.41 -3.35
C PHE A 188 3.19 1.40 -4.88
N TYR A 189 2.36 0.61 -5.54
CA TYR A 189 2.31 0.44 -6.98
C TYR A 189 2.40 1.76 -7.77
N ASP A 190 1.69 2.78 -7.32
CA ASP A 190 1.68 4.10 -7.96
C ASP A 190 2.94 4.93 -7.72
N ARG A 191 3.82 4.49 -6.83
CA ARG A 191 5.10 5.15 -6.52
C ARG A 191 6.30 4.45 -7.16
N ASP A 192 6.21 3.14 -7.36
CA ASP A 192 7.31 2.31 -7.88
C ASP A 192 7.29 2.16 -9.40
N THR A 193 6.22 2.57 -10.11
CA THR A 193 6.17 2.47 -11.57
C THR A 193 5.89 3.81 -12.26
N ASN A 194 5.94 3.81 -13.59
CA ASN A 194 5.60 4.97 -14.39
C ASN A 194 4.17 5.46 -14.10
N PRO A 195 3.92 6.78 -13.94
CA PRO A 195 2.60 7.31 -13.57
C PRO A 195 1.45 6.91 -14.49
N GLU A 196 1.69 6.77 -15.80
CA GLU A 196 0.66 6.31 -16.75
C GLU A 196 0.39 4.81 -16.56
N MET A 197 1.44 4.03 -16.31
CA MET A 197 1.33 2.60 -15.98
C MET A 197 0.57 2.41 -14.67
N ALA A 198 0.91 3.17 -13.65
CA ALA A 198 0.24 3.18 -12.36
C ALA A 198 -1.27 3.40 -12.50
N LYS A 199 -1.65 4.47 -13.21
CA LYS A 199 -3.06 4.80 -13.43
C LYS A 199 -3.85 3.67 -14.09
N GLU A 200 -3.31 3.06 -15.14
CA GLU A 200 -4.03 2.00 -15.88
C GLU A 200 -3.99 0.66 -15.15
N GLY A 201 -2.90 0.34 -14.45
CA GLY A 201 -2.81 -0.85 -13.60
C GLY A 201 -3.83 -0.80 -12.46
N MET A 202 -3.84 0.29 -11.69
CA MET A 202 -4.77 0.49 -10.57
C MET A 202 -6.24 0.43 -10.99
N LYS A 203 -6.60 0.99 -12.16
CA LYS A 203 -7.96 0.83 -12.73
C LYS A 203 -8.28 -0.65 -13.00
N GLY A 204 -7.31 -1.38 -13.53
CA GLY A 204 -7.47 -2.81 -13.78
C GLY A 204 -7.68 -3.59 -12.49
N PHE A 205 -6.95 -3.27 -11.44
CA PHE A 205 -7.07 -3.92 -10.14
C PHE A 205 -8.42 -3.64 -9.47
N GLN A 206 -8.90 -2.41 -9.51
CA GLN A 206 -10.25 -2.09 -9.04
C GLN A 206 -11.33 -2.83 -9.85
N GLU A 207 -11.20 -2.84 -11.19
CA GLU A 207 -12.11 -3.59 -12.07
C GLU A 207 -12.10 -5.08 -11.73
N PHE A 208 -10.93 -5.65 -11.44
CA PHE A 208 -10.80 -7.06 -11.06
C PHE A 208 -11.54 -7.38 -9.76
N MET A 209 -11.45 -6.53 -8.75
CA MET A 209 -12.19 -6.74 -7.49
C MET A 209 -13.70 -6.76 -7.69
N VAL A 210 -14.23 -5.98 -8.65
CA VAL A 210 -15.66 -5.94 -8.98
C VAL A 210 -16.05 -7.07 -9.94
N LYS A 211 -15.17 -7.47 -10.84
CA LYS A 211 -15.43 -8.43 -11.93
C LYS A 211 -14.26 -9.40 -12.12
N PRO A 212 -14.03 -10.31 -11.16
CA PRO A 212 -12.85 -11.19 -11.17
C PRO A 212 -12.80 -12.10 -12.40
N ASP A 213 -13.93 -12.44 -13.01
CA ASP A 213 -13.97 -13.27 -14.22
C ASP A 213 -13.40 -12.58 -15.48
N ARG A 214 -13.12 -11.29 -15.39
CA ARG A 214 -12.48 -10.51 -16.46
C ARG A 214 -10.95 -10.46 -16.37
N GLU A 215 -10.34 -11.26 -15.52
CA GLU A 215 -8.90 -11.27 -15.27
C GLU A 215 -8.06 -11.22 -16.56
N LYS A 216 -8.29 -12.16 -17.48
CA LYS A 216 -7.52 -12.25 -18.73
C LYS A 216 -7.61 -10.98 -19.59
N GLN A 217 -8.80 -10.39 -19.70
CA GLN A 217 -8.98 -9.14 -20.45
C GLN A 217 -8.28 -7.96 -19.75
N ILE A 218 -8.36 -7.91 -18.41
CA ILE A 218 -7.73 -6.87 -17.60
C ILE A 218 -6.22 -6.95 -17.74
N ARG A 219 -5.62 -8.12 -17.51
CA ARG A 219 -4.18 -8.34 -17.64
C ARG A 219 -3.66 -8.00 -19.04
N LYS A 220 -4.36 -8.45 -20.08
CA LYS A 220 -4.02 -8.11 -21.48
C LYS A 220 -4.06 -6.60 -21.75
N ARG A 221 -5.03 -5.89 -21.18
CA ARG A 221 -5.12 -4.43 -21.29
C ARG A 221 -3.93 -3.75 -20.60
N ILE A 222 -3.61 -4.16 -19.37
CA ILE A 222 -2.46 -3.64 -18.63
C ILE A 222 -1.16 -3.94 -19.38
N GLU A 223 -0.99 -5.13 -19.90
CA GLU A 223 0.17 -5.53 -20.70
C GLU A 223 0.35 -4.68 -21.97
N LYS A 224 -0.73 -4.34 -22.65
CA LYS A 224 -0.68 -3.43 -23.80
C LYS A 224 -0.14 -2.06 -23.42
N VAL A 225 -0.53 -1.56 -22.25
CA VAL A 225 -0.02 -0.29 -21.71
C VAL A 225 1.46 -0.40 -21.37
N ARG A 226 1.88 -1.49 -20.68
CA ARG A 226 3.28 -1.75 -20.37
C ARG A 226 4.17 -1.72 -21.63
N LYS A 227 3.79 -2.46 -22.66
CA LYS A 227 4.53 -2.51 -23.94
C LYS A 227 4.68 -1.13 -24.58
N ARG A 228 3.66 -0.31 -24.51
CA ARG A 228 3.69 1.05 -25.06
C ARG A 228 4.61 1.97 -24.28
N ILE A 229 4.56 1.93 -22.93
CA ILE A 229 5.30 2.84 -22.05
C ILE A 229 6.77 2.48 -22.01
N PHE A 230 7.06 1.22 -21.81
CA PHE A 230 8.44 0.76 -21.65
C PHE A 230 9.11 0.34 -22.98
N LYS A 231 8.40 0.48 -24.12
CA LYS A 231 8.90 0.17 -25.48
C LYS A 231 9.53 -1.23 -25.59
N LYS A 232 8.87 -2.21 -24.96
CA LYS A 232 9.33 -3.61 -24.89
C LYS A 232 8.33 -4.56 -25.55
#